data_ac0c5295475a52455d0b09d798e3bb9e
#
_entry.id   ac0c5295475a52455d0b09d798e3bb9e
#
_cell.length_a   1.000
_cell.length_b   1.000
_cell.length_c   1.000
_cell.angle_alpha   90.00
_cell.angle_beta   90.00
_cell.angle_gamma   90.00
#
_symmetry.space_group_name_H-M   'P 1'
#
loop_
_entity.id
_entity.type
_entity.pdbx_description
1 polymer ?
#
loop_
_entity_poly.entity_id
_entity_poly.type
_entity_poly.pdbx_seq_one_letter_code
_entity_poly.pdbx_strand_id
1 'polypeptide(L)'
;DVKGDKVTLKTVKELPNSSENFNYDDEGAPIREVTLLDANVPAQYWGGCMFASYMNLKDSFKISNVVVSGGQKDEATLRTGKYLEVVEFSDFQVDPVTGNVFGEIRLGYLHDGDKVTVVSGGSLSGSMNDYVKELYMSKETVQYNNLVVPSVTRLEGMTVTGAE
;
A
#
# COMPACT_ATOMS: atom_id res chain seq x y z
N ASP A 1 -13.81 1.64 -14.98
CA ASP A 1 -13.32 3.03 -14.90
C ASP A 1 -12.74 3.28 -13.52
N VAL A 2 -11.44 3.58 -13.45
CA VAL A 2 -10.75 3.94 -12.22
C VAL A 2 -10.93 5.45 -12.01
N LYS A 3 -11.61 5.85 -10.94
CA LYS A 3 -11.79 7.26 -10.54
C LYS A 3 -10.67 7.73 -9.60
N GLY A 4 -10.03 6.78 -8.91
CA GLY A 4 -8.96 7.04 -7.95
C GLY A 4 -7.62 7.34 -8.58
N ASP A 5 -6.61 7.51 -7.75
CA ASP A 5 -5.23 7.71 -8.16
C ASP A 5 -4.65 6.44 -8.77
N LYS A 6 -3.72 6.61 -9.68
CA LYS A 6 -3.00 5.50 -10.30
C LYS A 6 -1.75 5.19 -9.50
N VAL A 7 -1.67 3.96 -9.02
CA VAL A 7 -0.55 3.48 -8.20
C VAL A 7 0.65 3.18 -9.08
N THR A 8 1.80 3.71 -8.69
CA THR A 8 3.10 3.31 -9.24
C THR A 8 3.93 2.69 -8.12
N LEU A 9 4.48 1.51 -8.37
CA LEU A 9 5.31 0.76 -7.43
C LEU A 9 6.68 0.53 -8.05
N LYS A 10 7.70 1.00 -7.36
CA LYS A 10 9.10 0.85 -7.76
C LYS A 10 9.90 0.12 -6.69
N THR A 11 10.82 -0.71 -7.12
CA THR A 11 11.93 -1.13 -6.26
C THR A 11 13.11 -0.20 -6.49
N VAL A 12 13.80 0.15 -5.42
CA VAL A 12 15.01 0.98 -5.46
C VAL A 12 16.14 0.29 -4.69
N LYS A 13 17.37 0.56 -5.11
CA LYS A 13 18.54 -0.05 -4.48
C LYS A 13 18.80 0.51 -3.09
N GLU A 14 18.61 1.80 -2.91
CA GLU A 14 18.95 2.50 -1.68
C GLU A 14 17.85 3.46 -1.25
N LEU A 15 17.57 3.49 0.06
CA LEU A 15 16.78 4.50 0.75
C LEU A 15 17.57 5.04 1.95
N PRO A 16 17.39 6.30 2.34
CA PRO A 16 18.04 6.85 3.52
C PRO A 16 17.80 5.99 4.76
N ASN A 17 18.88 5.58 5.43
CA ASN A 17 18.83 4.79 6.67
C ASN A 17 18.04 3.46 6.60
N SER A 18 17.80 2.92 5.42
CA SER A 18 17.19 1.60 5.28
C SER A 18 18.17 0.50 5.69
N SER A 19 17.69 -0.48 6.44
CA SER A 19 18.45 -1.71 6.75
C SER A 19 18.60 -2.65 5.55
N GLU A 20 17.84 -2.39 4.47
CA GLU A 20 17.75 -3.24 3.29
C GLU A 20 18.54 -2.67 2.08
N ASN A 21 19.53 -1.84 2.33
CA ASN A 21 20.41 -1.28 1.30
C ASN A 21 21.48 -2.30 0.89
N PHE A 22 21.11 -3.26 0.05
CA PHE A 22 21.98 -4.31 -0.43
C PHE A 22 22.32 -4.14 -1.92
N ASN A 23 23.51 -4.60 -2.29
CA ASN A 23 23.93 -4.65 -3.69
C ASN A 23 23.40 -5.88 -4.42
N TYR A 24 23.19 -6.96 -3.69
CA TYR A 24 22.76 -8.27 -4.18
C TYR A 24 21.72 -8.83 -3.22
N ASP A 25 20.80 -9.61 -3.76
CA ASP A 25 19.88 -10.39 -2.95
C ASP A 25 20.55 -11.63 -2.36
N ASP A 26 19.84 -12.43 -1.58
CA ASP A 26 20.32 -13.65 -0.93
C ASP A 26 20.63 -14.81 -1.92
N GLU A 27 20.21 -14.67 -3.18
CA GLU A 27 20.54 -15.58 -4.28
C GLU A 27 21.72 -15.08 -5.14
N GLY A 28 22.29 -13.91 -4.81
CA GLY A 28 23.41 -13.30 -5.52
C GLY A 28 23.01 -12.49 -6.76
N ALA A 29 21.71 -12.26 -6.98
CA ALA A 29 21.27 -11.41 -8.08
C ALA A 29 21.43 -9.92 -7.73
N PRO A 30 21.93 -9.07 -8.66
CA PRO A 30 22.12 -7.65 -8.41
C PRO A 30 20.77 -6.96 -8.26
N ILE A 31 20.59 -6.26 -7.12
CA ILE A 31 19.41 -5.43 -6.86
C ILE A 31 19.49 -4.16 -7.70
N ARG A 32 18.36 -3.79 -8.33
CA ARG A 32 18.28 -2.69 -9.27
C ARG A 32 17.04 -1.84 -9.00
N GLU A 33 17.06 -0.64 -9.54
CA GLU A 33 15.86 0.19 -9.62
C GLU A 33 15.01 -0.27 -10.80
N VAL A 34 13.76 -0.64 -10.52
CA VAL A 34 12.81 -1.15 -11.51
C VAL A 34 11.39 -0.71 -11.15
N THR A 35 10.62 -0.32 -12.16
CA THR A 35 9.19 -0.11 -12.01
C THR A 35 8.46 -1.45 -12.17
N LEU A 36 7.78 -1.89 -11.11
CA LEU A 36 7.00 -3.13 -11.09
C LEU A 36 5.57 -2.91 -11.54
N LEU A 37 4.98 -1.80 -11.09
CA LEU A 37 3.64 -1.34 -11.49
C LEU A 37 3.76 0.11 -11.94
N ASP A 38 3.32 0.43 -13.14
CA ASP A 38 3.30 1.79 -13.67
C ASP A 38 1.86 2.24 -13.90
N ALA A 39 1.41 3.19 -13.09
CA ALA A 39 0.07 3.76 -13.19
C ALA A 39 -1.05 2.68 -13.26
N ASN A 40 -1.02 1.70 -12.35
CA ASN A 40 -1.89 0.51 -12.28
C ASN A 40 -1.64 -0.55 -13.38
N VAL A 41 -0.63 -0.41 -14.20
CA VAL A 41 -0.29 -1.40 -15.24
C VAL A 41 0.95 -2.19 -14.80
N PRO A 42 0.90 -3.53 -14.71
CA PRO A 42 2.08 -4.35 -14.48
C PRO A 42 3.14 -4.07 -15.54
N ALA A 43 4.34 -3.68 -15.12
CA ALA A 43 5.43 -3.29 -16.02
C ALA A 43 6.53 -4.35 -16.07
N GLN A 44 6.84 -4.99 -14.94
CA GLN A 44 7.87 -6.02 -14.86
C GLN A 44 7.54 -7.06 -13.80
N TYR A 45 7.94 -8.30 -14.06
CA TYR A 45 7.98 -9.35 -13.04
C TYR A 45 9.20 -9.20 -12.14
N TRP A 46 9.07 -9.72 -10.92
CA TRP A 46 10.13 -9.78 -9.92
C TRP A 46 10.01 -11.07 -9.10
N GLY A 47 11.08 -11.46 -8.43
CA GLY A 47 11.09 -12.65 -7.57
C GLY A 47 12.45 -13.32 -7.57
N GLY A 48 12.58 -14.43 -6.84
CA GLY A 48 13.82 -15.21 -6.77
C GLY A 48 14.23 -15.79 -8.12
N CYS A 49 15.53 -15.91 -8.34
CA CYS A 49 16.11 -16.41 -9.60
C CYS A 49 15.65 -17.82 -9.96
N MET A 50 15.41 -18.67 -8.94
CA MET A 50 14.90 -20.03 -9.16
C MET A 50 13.53 -20.03 -9.84
N PHE A 51 12.57 -19.27 -9.33
CA PHE A 51 11.24 -19.19 -9.92
C PHE A 51 11.24 -18.47 -11.26
N ALA A 52 12.06 -17.42 -11.38
CA ALA A 52 12.24 -16.74 -12.66
C ALA A 52 12.75 -17.68 -13.75
N SER A 53 13.68 -18.59 -13.42
CA SER A 53 14.18 -19.60 -14.34
C SER A 53 13.09 -20.56 -14.81
N TYR A 54 12.21 -21.03 -13.93
CA TYR A 54 11.06 -21.88 -14.33
C TYR A 54 10.11 -21.17 -15.29
N MET A 55 9.97 -19.87 -15.16
CA MET A 55 9.11 -19.05 -16.01
C MET A 55 9.80 -18.49 -17.26
N ASN A 56 11.07 -18.84 -17.50
CA ASN A 56 11.92 -18.26 -18.55
C ASN A 56 12.03 -16.72 -18.48
N LEU A 57 11.95 -16.16 -17.28
CA LEU A 57 12.15 -14.75 -17.05
C LEU A 57 13.66 -14.48 -16.87
N LYS A 58 14.12 -13.39 -17.45
CA LYS A 58 15.50 -12.93 -17.30
C LYS A 58 15.57 -11.82 -16.26
N ASP A 59 16.73 -11.66 -15.67
CA ASP A 59 17.08 -10.52 -14.83
C ASP A 59 16.15 -10.27 -13.65
N SER A 60 15.62 -11.32 -13.05
CA SER A 60 14.84 -11.25 -11.83
C SER A 60 15.74 -11.15 -10.60
N PHE A 61 15.22 -10.52 -9.54
CA PHE A 61 15.88 -10.40 -8.24
C PHE A 61 14.83 -10.23 -7.14
N LYS A 62 15.18 -10.54 -5.91
CA LYS A 62 14.33 -10.26 -4.75
C LYS A 62 14.42 -8.79 -4.39
N ILE A 63 13.27 -8.15 -4.27
CA ILE A 63 13.21 -6.72 -3.91
C ILE A 63 13.59 -6.51 -2.45
N SER A 64 14.22 -5.37 -2.15
CA SER A 64 14.61 -4.96 -0.82
C SER A 64 13.90 -3.67 -0.39
N ASN A 65 14.11 -2.59 -1.13
CA ASN A 65 13.47 -1.30 -0.86
C ASN A 65 12.36 -1.04 -1.87
N VAL A 66 11.24 -0.50 -1.37
CA VAL A 66 10.05 -0.26 -2.19
C VAL A 66 9.55 1.17 -2.01
N VAL A 67 9.17 1.79 -3.12
CA VAL A 67 8.54 3.11 -3.17
C VAL A 67 7.18 2.98 -3.84
N VAL A 68 6.14 3.38 -3.12
CA VAL A 68 4.77 3.50 -3.62
C VAL A 68 4.45 4.97 -3.83
N SER A 69 3.94 5.32 -4.99
CA SER A 69 3.59 6.69 -5.36
C SER A 69 2.37 6.72 -6.27
N GLY A 70 1.88 7.91 -6.57
CA GLY A 70 0.73 8.15 -7.46
C GLY A 70 -0.25 9.17 -6.92
N GLY A 71 -0.12 9.57 -5.66
CA GLY A 71 -0.99 10.56 -5.02
C GLY A 71 -0.96 11.91 -5.72
N GLN A 72 -2.14 12.52 -5.88
CA GLN A 72 -2.32 13.80 -6.54
C GLN A 72 -2.82 14.90 -5.59
N LYS A 73 -3.33 14.53 -4.42
CA LYS A 73 -3.95 15.43 -3.45
C LYS A 73 -3.05 15.63 -2.24
N ASP A 74 -3.16 16.79 -1.62
CA ASP A 74 -2.53 17.05 -0.33
C ASP A 74 -3.24 16.25 0.77
N GLU A 75 -2.52 15.86 1.82
CA GLU A 75 -3.06 15.13 2.97
C GLU A 75 -4.30 15.83 3.57
N ALA A 76 -4.24 17.16 3.72
CA ALA A 76 -5.35 17.95 4.23
C ALA A 76 -6.64 17.82 3.38
N THR A 77 -6.48 17.69 2.06
CA THR A 77 -7.61 17.47 1.15
C THR A 77 -8.24 16.09 1.34
N LEU A 78 -7.42 15.07 1.61
CA LEU A 78 -7.91 13.71 1.85
C LEU A 78 -8.61 13.57 3.20
N ARG A 79 -8.31 14.45 4.16
CA ARG A 79 -8.89 14.48 5.51
C ARG A 79 -10.15 15.38 5.58
N THR A 80 -10.91 15.49 4.49
CA THR A 80 -12.14 16.30 4.44
C THR A 80 -13.40 15.47 4.48
N GLY A 81 -14.52 16.08 4.97
CA GLY A 81 -15.82 15.45 5.06
C GLY A 81 -15.91 14.44 6.21
N LYS A 82 -16.82 13.48 6.07
CA LYS A 82 -16.97 12.39 7.04
C LYS A 82 -16.09 11.22 6.66
N TYR A 83 -15.25 10.77 7.59
CA TYR A 83 -14.36 9.62 7.37
C TYR A 83 -13.97 8.94 8.69
N LEU A 84 -13.63 7.68 8.61
CA LEU A 84 -13.01 6.94 9.69
C LEU A 84 -11.49 6.87 9.43
N GLU A 85 -10.72 7.45 10.32
CA GLU A 85 -9.25 7.30 10.36
C GLU A 85 -8.91 6.09 11.20
N VAL A 86 -8.38 5.04 10.59
CA VAL A 86 -7.87 3.88 11.32
C VAL A 86 -6.40 4.10 11.59
N VAL A 87 -6.03 4.09 12.88
CA VAL A 87 -4.65 4.31 13.34
C VAL A 87 -3.94 2.99 13.58
N GLU A 88 -4.66 2.02 14.14
CA GLU A 88 -4.09 0.72 14.49
C GLU A 88 -5.11 -0.41 14.29
N PHE A 89 -4.64 -1.50 13.71
CA PHE A 89 -5.38 -2.75 13.63
C PHE A 89 -4.85 -3.73 14.68
N SER A 90 -5.74 -4.50 15.30
CA SER A 90 -5.37 -5.68 16.10
C SER A 90 -5.07 -6.89 15.23
N ASP A 91 -5.74 -6.99 14.10
CA ASP A 91 -5.47 -7.95 13.03
C ASP A 91 -5.72 -7.28 11.68
N PHE A 92 -4.89 -7.60 10.68
CA PHE A 92 -5.06 -7.11 9.32
C PHE A 92 -4.60 -8.18 8.32
N GLN A 93 -5.50 -8.59 7.47
CA GLN A 93 -5.28 -9.68 6.52
C GLN A 93 -5.63 -9.24 5.10
N VAL A 94 -4.80 -9.65 4.17
CA VAL A 94 -5.05 -9.53 2.72
C VAL A 94 -4.85 -10.89 2.10
N ASP A 95 -5.89 -11.40 1.43
CA ASP A 95 -5.77 -12.61 0.62
C ASP A 95 -5.23 -12.21 -0.77
N PRO A 96 -3.99 -12.57 -1.12
CA PRO A 96 -3.38 -12.18 -2.38
C PRO A 96 -4.01 -12.87 -3.60
N VAL A 97 -4.79 -13.93 -3.41
CA VAL A 97 -5.44 -14.67 -4.50
C VAL A 97 -6.80 -14.06 -4.85
N THR A 98 -7.61 -13.80 -3.84
CA THR A 98 -8.96 -13.24 -4.03
C THR A 98 -8.98 -11.71 -3.99
N GLY A 99 -7.98 -11.08 -3.40
CA GLY A 99 -7.93 -9.65 -3.14
C GLY A 99 -8.82 -9.22 -1.96
N ASN A 100 -9.34 -10.16 -1.19
CA ASN A 100 -10.15 -9.82 -0.02
C ASN A 100 -9.28 -9.22 1.08
N VAL A 101 -9.81 -8.17 1.71
CA VAL A 101 -9.18 -7.45 2.82
C VAL A 101 -10.10 -7.51 4.03
N PHE A 102 -9.51 -7.80 5.16
CA PHE A 102 -10.17 -7.76 6.46
C PHE A 102 -9.24 -7.07 7.47
N GLY A 103 -9.79 -6.20 8.31
CA GLY A 103 -9.04 -5.56 9.40
C GLY A 103 -9.91 -5.39 10.63
N GLU A 104 -9.41 -5.82 11.78
CA GLU A 104 -10.02 -5.57 13.09
C GLU A 104 -9.45 -4.27 13.67
N ILE A 105 -10.34 -3.30 13.96
CA ILE A 105 -9.95 -1.95 14.37
C ILE A 105 -9.61 -1.94 15.86
N ARG A 106 -8.36 -1.69 16.19
CA ARG A 106 -7.93 -1.48 17.59
C ARG A 106 -8.11 -0.03 18.03
N LEU A 107 -7.75 0.90 17.15
CA LEU A 107 -7.87 2.33 17.40
C LEU A 107 -8.20 3.07 16.10
N GLY A 108 -9.20 3.91 16.16
CA GLY A 108 -9.55 4.83 15.08
C GLY A 108 -10.23 6.08 15.59
N TYR A 109 -10.42 7.03 14.69
CA TYR A 109 -11.14 8.28 14.93
C TYR A 109 -12.20 8.50 13.85
N LEU A 110 -13.46 8.57 14.27
CA LEU A 110 -14.54 8.95 13.35
C LEU A 110 -14.64 10.48 13.33
N HIS A 111 -14.36 11.07 12.18
CA HIS A 111 -14.50 12.49 11.90
C HIS A 111 -15.85 12.78 11.24
N ASP A 112 -16.63 13.70 11.82
CA ASP A 112 -17.93 14.14 11.30
C ASP A 112 -18.09 15.64 11.55
N GLY A 113 -17.69 16.46 10.59
CA GLY A 113 -17.53 17.89 10.76
C GLY A 113 -16.50 18.21 11.85
N ASP A 114 -16.89 19.03 12.83
CA ASP A 114 -16.01 19.39 13.96
C ASP A 114 -15.96 18.32 15.06
N LYS A 115 -16.80 17.29 14.94
CA LYS A 115 -16.86 16.21 15.94
C LYS A 115 -15.87 15.10 15.59
N VAL A 116 -15.03 14.76 16.57
CA VAL A 116 -14.14 13.60 16.49
C VAL A 116 -14.52 12.64 17.61
N THR A 117 -14.80 11.39 17.24
CA THR A 117 -15.15 10.32 18.18
C THR A 117 -14.12 9.21 18.10
N VAL A 118 -13.58 8.81 19.25
CA VAL A 118 -12.67 7.66 19.34
C VAL A 118 -13.47 6.39 19.07
N VAL A 119 -12.91 5.53 18.22
CA VAL A 119 -13.48 4.22 17.86
C VAL A 119 -12.50 3.13 18.26
N SER A 120 -12.99 2.11 18.94
CA SER A 120 -12.25 0.91 19.29
C SER A 120 -13.14 -0.31 19.10
N GLY A 121 -12.61 -1.36 18.51
CA GLY A 121 -13.41 -2.52 18.10
C GLY A 121 -14.11 -2.29 16.75
N GLY A 122 -14.81 -3.33 16.31
CA GLY A 122 -15.36 -3.36 14.95
C GLY A 122 -14.33 -3.79 13.91
N SER A 123 -14.77 -3.90 12.68
CA SER A 123 -13.92 -4.35 11.58
C SER A 123 -14.18 -3.58 10.30
N LEU A 124 -13.22 -3.58 9.42
CA LEU A 124 -13.39 -3.20 8.03
C LEU A 124 -13.15 -4.41 7.11
N SER A 125 -13.88 -4.44 6.02
CA SER A 125 -13.74 -5.51 5.05
C SER A 125 -14.09 -5.04 3.64
N GLY A 126 -13.58 -5.78 2.65
CA GLY A 126 -13.92 -5.60 1.24
C GLY A 126 -12.93 -6.26 0.29
N SER A 127 -12.94 -5.84 -0.96
CA SER A 127 -12.08 -6.39 -2.02
C SER A 127 -11.16 -5.32 -2.61
N MET A 128 -9.89 -5.63 -2.72
CA MET A 128 -8.91 -4.76 -3.40
C MET A 128 -9.32 -4.46 -4.85
N ASN A 129 -9.99 -5.40 -5.52
CA ASN A 129 -10.47 -5.20 -6.88
C ASN A 129 -11.51 -4.06 -6.99
N ASP A 130 -12.20 -3.76 -5.90
CA ASP A 130 -13.15 -2.65 -5.85
C ASP A 130 -12.49 -1.38 -5.33
N TYR A 131 -11.61 -1.48 -4.34
CA TYR A 131 -10.95 -0.30 -3.74
C TYR A 131 -9.99 0.41 -4.66
N VAL A 132 -9.25 -0.32 -5.49
CA VAL A 132 -8.32 0.30 -6.46
C VAL A 132 -9.04 1.25 -7.44
N LYS A 133 -10.37 1.15 -7.55
CA LYS A 133 -11.17 2.03 -8.39
C LYS A 133 -11.38 3.41 -7.77
N GLU A 134 -11.40 3.48 -6.44
CA GLU A 134 -11.65 4.72 -5.67
C GLU A 134 -10.64 4.85 -4.51
N LEU A 135 -9.37 4.57 -4.79
CA LEU A 135 -8.24 4.76 -3.90
C LEU A 135 -7.61 6.12 -4.17
N TYR A 136 -7.43 6.92 -3.12
CA TYR A 136 -6.78 8.22 -3.20
C TYR A 136 -5.60 8.27 -2.23
N MET A 137 -4.48 8.79 -2.70
CA MET A 137 -3.23 8.86 -1.96
C MET A 137 -2.76 10.30 -1.80
N SER A 138 -2.10 10.60 -0.70
CA SER A 138 -1.45 11.90 -0.52
C SER A 138 -0.21 12.02 -1.40
N LYS A 139 0.14 13.27 -1.75
CA LYS A 139 1.43 13.59 -2.38
C LYS A 139 2.57 13.43 -1.38
N GLU A 140 2.29 13.77 -0.12
CA GLU A 140 3.22 13.61 0.98
C GLU A 140 3.48 12.14 1.22
N THR A 141 4.73 11.82 1.52
CA THR A 141 5.17 10.45 1.75
C THR A 141 5.83 10.29 3.11
N VAL A 142 5.79 9.09 3.63
CA VAL A 142 6.49 8.69 4.85
C VAL A 142 7.34 7.46 4.55
N GLN A 143 8.50 7.39 5.18
CA GLN A 143 9.38 6.22 5.08
C GLN A 143 9.31 5.38 6.35
N TYR A 144 9.07 4.09 6.18
CA TYR A 144 9.16 3.06 7.21
C TYR A 144 10.28 2.09 6.83
N ASN A 145 11.49 2.32 7.33
CA ASN A 145 12.69 1.56 6.99
C ASN A 145 12.89 1.43 5.47
N ASN A 146 12.56 0.29 4.90
CA ASN A 146 12.74 -0.05 3.48
C ASN A 146 11.49 0.24 2.62
N LEU A 147 10.49 0.91 3.15
CA LEU A 147 9.24 1.21 2.47
C LEU A 147 8.93 2.70 2.51
N VAL A 148 8.77 3.31 1.34
CA VAL A 148 8.24 4.68 1.18
C VAL A 148 6.82 4.59 0.63
N VAL A 149 5.87 5.19 1.34
CA VAL A 149 4.45 5.17 0.98
C VAL A 149 3.83 6.56 1.13
N PRO A 150 2.68 6.84 0.49
CA PRO A 150 1.88 8.01 0.80
C PRO A 150 1.55 8.08 2.30
N SER A 151 1.64 9.27 2.90
CA SER A 151 1.38 9.46 4.34
C SER A 151 -0.07 9.19 4.72
N VAL A 152 -0.99 9.41 3.77
CA VAL A 152 -2.42 9.10 3.89
C VAL A 152 -2.90 8.38 2.65
N THR A 153 -3.67 7.33 2.87
CA THR A 153 -4.43 6.65 1.82
C THR A 153 -5.90 6.63 2.22
N ARG A 154 -6.76 7.14 1.35
CA ARG A 154 -8.21 7.15 1.50
C ARG A 154 -8.85 6.13 0.56
N LEU A 155 -9.67 5.27 1.12
CA LEU A 155 -10.44 4.26 0.41
C LEU A 155 -11.92 4.61 0.53
N GLU A 156 -12.62 4.62 -0.60
CA GLU A 156 -14.08 4.78 -0.61
C GLU A 156 -14.78 3.42 -0.75
N GLY A 157 -15.97 3.31 -0.18
CA GLY A 157 -16.81 2.12 -0.36
C GLY A 157 -16.44 0.90 0.50
N MET A 158 -15.54 1.05 1.48
CA MET A 158 -15.27 -0.03 2.43
C MET A 158 -16.45 -0.29 3.35
N THR A 159 -16.71 -1.57 3.64
CA THR A 159 -17.68 -1.95 4.65
C THR A 159 -17.04 -1.88 6.02
N VAL A 160 -17.61 -1.06 6.90
CA VAL A 160 -17.21 -0.95 8.31
C VAL A 160 -18.34 -1.48 9.18
N THR A 161 -18.04 -2.42 10.05
CA THR A 161 -18.97 -2.95 11.05
C THR A 161 -18.43 -2.65 12.44
N GLY A 162 -19.32 -2.33 13.37
CA GLY A 162 -18.98 -2.04 14.75
C GLY A 162 -20.09 -2.48 15.67
N ALA A 163 -19.79 -2.56 16.96
CA ALA A 163 -20.80 -2.65 18.01
C ALA A 163 -21.38 -1.24 18.28
N GLU A 164 -22.70 -1.14 18.46
CA GLU A 164 -23.35 0.07 18.94
C GLU A 164 -22.93 0.40 20.37
#